data_acab44d9207771233057c69508a88089
#
_entry.id   acab44d9207771233057c69508a88089
#
_cell.length_a   1.000
_cell.length_b   1.000
_cell.length_c   1.000
_cell.angle_alpha   90.00
_cell.angle_beta   90.00
_cell.angle_gamma   90.00
#
_symmetry.space_group_name_H-M   'P 1'
#
loop_
_entity.id
_entity.type
_entity.pdbx_description
1 polymer ?
#
loop_
_entity_poly.entity_id
_entity_poly.type
_entity_poly.pdbx_seq_one_letter_code
_entity_poly.pdbx_strand_id
1 'polypeptide(L)'
;NVELETEAACKYFKKAYDRFGSWTLVAAAYNAGSARVAKFMKEQGATSYYDLLMAEETERYIFRILAIKTIFENPEKYGIYVSNELSYQPYKYYTVKVDKDVKNWAEFAKEHDITYKLLKVFNPWLRSNSLKVKNGKVYEIKIPKKPFNITHGHIMNLIGEEQFFDNDSLVEGGEI
;
A
#
# COMPACT_ATOMS: atom_id res chain seq x y z
N ASN A 1 -9.15 -2.58 1.90
CA ASN A 1 -8.93 -3.69 0.97
C ASN A 1 -8.23 -3.15 -0.27
N VAL A 2 -6.94 -3.50 -0.41
CA VAL A 2 -6.04 -2.92 -1.43
C VAL A 2 -6.56 -3.17 -2.85
N GLU A 3 -7.10 -4.35 -3.12
CA GLU A 3 -7.63 -4.69 -4.46
C GLU A 3 -8.82 -3.80 -4.82
N LEU A 4 -9.80 -3.64 -3.90
CA LEU A 4 -10.98 -2.81 -4.13
C LEU A 4 -10.62 -1.31 -4.21
N GLU A 5 -9.65 -0.86 -3.43
CA GLU A 5 -9.12 0.51 -3.47
C GLU A 5 -8.42 0.79 -4.79
N THR A 6 -7.62 -0.17 -5.28
CA THR A 6 -6.97 -0.08 -6.60
C THR A 6 -7.99 -0.04 -7.72
N GLU A 7 -9.02 -0.88 -7.70
CA GLU A 7 -10.11 -0.84 -8.67
C GLU A 7 -10.85 0.51 -8.66
N ALA A 8 -11.11 1.04 -7.46
CA ALA A 8 -11.76 2.34 -7.31
C ALA A 8 -10.88 3.47 -7.87
N ALA A 9 -9.57 3.43 -7.60
CA ALA A 9 -8.59 4.38 -8.17
C ALA A 9 -8.52 4.26 -9.69
N CYS A 10 -8.50 3.05 -10.24
CA CYS A 10 -8.51 2.85 -11.69
C CYS A 10 -9.79 3.40 -12.36
N LYS A 11 -10.95 3.19 -11.73
CA LYS A 11 -12.23 3.76 -12.20
C LYS A 11 -12.20 5.30 -12.17
N TYR A 12 -11.63 5.87 -11.09
CA TYR A 12 -11.44 7.31 -10.99
C TYR A 12 -10.52 7.84 -12.10
N PHE A 13 -9.39 7.20 -12.35
CA PHE A 13 -8.45 7.59 -13.40
C PHE A 13 -9.09 7.59 -14.79
N LYS A 14 -9.82 6.52 -15.15
CA LYS A 14 -10.55 6.46 -16.42
C LYS A 14 -11.55 7.61 -16.54
N LYS A 15 -12.39 7.84 -15.53
CA LYS A 15 -13.36 8.93 -15.51
C LYS A 15 -12.70 10.32 -15.60
N ALA A 16 -11.57 10.49 -14.94
CA ALA A 16 -10.82 11.75 -15.01
C ALA A 16 -10.17 11.92 -16.39
N TYR A 17 -9.71 10.83 -17.01
CA TYR A 17 -9.18 10.89 -18.38
C TYR A 17 -10.25 11.26 -19.40
N ASP A 18 -11.45 10.68 -19.30
CA ASP A 18 -12.59 11.06 -20.14
C ASP A 18 -12.92 12.55 -20.06
N ARG A 19 -12.68 13.16 -18.88
CA ARG A 19 -12.91 14.59 -18.64
C ARG A 19 -11.79 15.50 -19.14
N PHE A 20 -10.54 15.11 -18.92
CA PHE A 20 -9.38 15.98 -19.12
C PHE A 20 -8.54 15.65 -20.36
N GLY A 21 -8.67 14.46 -20.91
CA GLY A 21 -7.92 13.99 -22.09
C GLY A 21 -6.41 13.85 -21.90
N SER A 22 -5.90 14.02 -20.67
CA SER A 22 -4.46 14.05 -20.39
C SER A 22 -4.14 13.36 -19.07
N TRP A 23 -3.19 12.41 -19.08
CA TRP A 23 -2.74 11.70 -17.89
C TRP A 23 -2.06 12.59 -16.86
N THR A 24 -1.40 13.66 -17.26
CA THR A 24 -0.81 14.63 -16.34
C THR A 24 -1.88 15.41 -15.59
N LEU A 25 -2.96 15.83 -16.27
CA LEU A 25 -4.13 16.43 -15.64
C LEU A 25 -4.89 15.42 -14.77
N VAL A 26 -4.96 14.15 -15.16
CA VAL A 26 -5.53 13.08 -14.32
C VAL A 26 -4.77 12.93 -13.03
N ALA A 27 -3.44 12.90 -13.06
CA ALA A 27 -2.62 12.80 -11.87
C ALA A 27 -2.75 14.06 -10.98
N ALA A 28 -2.79 15.25 -11.56
CA ALA A 28 -3.10 16.48 -10.83
C ALA A 28 -4.49 16.41 -10.17
N ALA A 29 -5.49 15.89 -10.90
CA ALA A 29 -6.85 15.74 -10.39
C ALA A 29 -6.94 14.70 -9.26
N TYR A 30 -6.13 13.66 -9.31
CA TYR A 30 -6.04 12.67 -8.22
C TYR A 30 -5.45 13.29 -6.96
N ASN A 31 -4.42 14.11 -7.09
CA ASN A 31 -3.76 14.79 -5.98
C ASN A 31 -4.60 15.95 -5.42
N ALA A 32 -5.04 16.87 -6.28
CA ALA A 32 -5.68 18.12 -5.87
C ALA A 32 -7.22 18.13 -5.91
N GLY A 33 -7.81 17.09 -6.51
CA GLY A 33 -9.26 17.01 -6.73
C GLY A 33 -9.69 17.50 -8.12
N SER A 34 -10.49 16.68 -8.80
CA SER A 34 -10.95 16.92 -10.20
C SER A 34 -11.70 18.24 -10.39
N ALA A 35 -12.51 18.65 -9.39
CA ALA A 35 -13.23 19.92 -9.45
C ALA A 35 -12.29 21.14 -9.38
N ARG A 36 -11.24 21.05 -8.54
CA ARG A 36 -10.26 22.12 -8.38
C ARG A 36 -9.41 22.30 -9.64
N VAL A 37 -8.94 21.21 -10.23
CA VAL A 37 -8.17 21.27 -11.49
C VAL A 37 -9.01 21.87 -12.61
N ALA A 38 -10.27 21.45 -12.77
CA ALA A 38 -11.17 22.02 -13.77
C ALA A 38 -11.44 23.51 -13.54
N LYS A 39 -11.54 23.95 -12.28
CA LYS A 39 -11.68 25.37 -11.92
C LYS A 39 -10.43 26.14 -12.36
N PHE A 40 -9.24 25.68 -12.05
CA PHE A 40 -8.00 26.34 -12.44
C PHE A 40 -7.83 26.41 -13.95
N MET A 41 -8.13 25.33 -14.68
CA MET A 41 -8.12 25.35 -16.15
C MET A 41 -9.02 26.45 -16.71
N LYS A 42 -10.24 26.62 -16.17
CA LYS A 42 -11.17 27.63 -16.59
C LYS A 42 -10.71 29.05 -16.23
N GLU A 43 -10.26 29.27 -14.99
CA GLU A 43 -9.87 30.59 -14.49
C GLU A 43 -8.57 31.11 -15.13
N GLN A 44 -7.65 30.20 -15.43
CA GLN A 44 -6.34 30.54 -15.99
C GLN A 44 -6.30 30.43 -17.52
N GLY A 45 -7.37 29.91 -18.17
CA GLY A 45 -7.40 29.69 -19.61
C GLY A 45 -6.41 28.65 -20.12
N ALA A 46 -5.90 27.78 -19.24
CA ALA A 46 -4.87 26.79 -19.54
C ALA A 46 -5.50 25.42 -19.81
N THR A 47 -4.93 24.68 -20.76
CA THR A 47 -5.38 23.34 -21.15
C THR A 47 -4.34 22.26 -20.83
N SER A 48 -3.12 22.65 -20.48
CA SER A 48 -2.02 21.77 -20.12
C SER A 48 -1.73 21.85 -18.61
N TYR A 49 -1.38 20.74 -18.01
CA TYR A 49 -0.88 20.69 -16.63
C TYR A 49 0.30 21.64 -16.40
N TYR A 50 1.18 21.76 -17.38
CA TYR A 50 2.42 22.54 -17.27
C TYR A 50 2.20 24.06 -17.30
N ASP A 51 1.02 24.50 -17.75
CA ASP A 51 0.65 25.91 -17.82
C ASP A 51 -0.27 26.34 -16.67
N LEU A 52 -0.58 25.41 -15.74
CA LEU A 52 -1.45 25.67 -14.59
C LEU A 52 -0.61 26.09 -13.38
N LEU A 53 -0.94 27.24 -12.81
CA LEU A 53 -0.47 27.64 -11.48
C LEU A 53 -1.33 26.96 -10.41
N MET A 54 -0.72 26.09 -9.65
CA MET A 54 -1.37 25.29 -8.60
C MET A 54 -0.57 25.38 -7.28
N ALA A 55 -0.99 24.65 -6.25
CA ALA A 55 -0.17 24.47 -5.06
C ALA A 55 1.11 23.70 -5.43
N GLU A 56 2.24 24.06 -4.83
CA GLU A 56 3.57 23.46 -5.09
C GLU A 56 3.54 21.93 -5.05
N GLU A 57 2.81 21.35 -4.12
CA GLU A 57 2.65 19.90 -4.02
C GLU A 57 2.07 19.31 -5.30
N THR A 58 1.06 19.92 -5.90
CA THR A 58 0.42 19.45 -7.13
C THR A 58 1.29 19.71 -8.35
N GLU A 59 1.98 20.86 -8.40
CA GLU A 59 2.92 21.19 -9.48
C GLU A 59 4.13 20.23 -9.52
N ARG A 60 4.55 19.72 -8.36
CA ARG A 60 5.65 18.77 -8.26
C ARG A 60 5.21 17.30 -8.35
N TYR A 61 3.91 17.03 -8.32
CA TYR A 61 3.40 15.66 -8.19
C TYR A 61 3.82 14.76 -9.36
N ILE A 62 3.67 15.23 -10.59
CA ILE A 62 4.08 14.49 -11.79
C ILE A 62 5.60 14.25 -11.80
N PHE A 63 6.39 15.26 -11.47
CA PHE A 63 7.85 15.12 -11.45
C PHE A 63 8.32 14.12 -10.39
N ARG A 64 7.65 14.05 -9.23
CA ARG A 64 7.90 13.01 -8.21
C ARG A 64 7.57 11.61 -8.73
N ILE A 65 6.45 11.44 -9.42
CA ILE A 65 6.08 10.16 -10.05
C ILE A 65 7.16 9.75 -11.06
N LEU A 66 7.57 10.67 -11.94
CA LEU A 66 8.59 10.40 -12.95
C LEU A 66 9.95 10.09 -12.33
N ALA A 67 10.36 10.81 -11.29
CA ALA A 67 11.61 10.55 -10.59
C ALA A 67 11.65 9.15 -9.98
N ILE A 68 10.59 8.77 -9.25
CA ILE A 68 10.47 7.42 -8.66
C ILE A 68 10.44 6.36 -9.78
N LYS A 69 9.65 6.56 -10.82
CA LYS A 69 9.59 5.65 -11.97
C LYS A 69 10.98 5.44 -12.58
N THR A 70 11.72 6.50 -12.82
CA THR A 70 13.07 6.43 -13.42
C THR A 70 14.04 5.64 -12.52
N ILE A 71 13.96 5.82 -11.20
CA ILE A 71 14.78 5.07 -10.23
C ILE A 71 14.40 3.58 -10.26
N PHE A 72 13.11 3.26 -10.25
CA PHE A 72 12.65 1.86 -10.27
C PHE A 72 12.98 1.15 -11.59
N GLU A 73 12.98 1.86 -12.71
CA GLU A 73 13.31 1.28 -14.02
C GLU A 73 14.83 1.04 -14.18
N ASN A 74 15.66 1.79 -13.46
CA ASN A 74 17.11 1.71 -13.55
C ASN A 74 17.80 1.86 -12.18
N PRO A 75 17.49 1.00 -11.20
CA PRO A 75 17.92 1.18 -9.80
C PRO A 75 19.46 1.22 -9.68
N GLU A 76 20.17 0.41 -10.44
CA GLU A 76 21.63 0.33 -10.39
C GLU A 76 22.32 1.65 -10.77
N LYS A 77 21.74 2.44 -11.69
CA LYS A 77 22.26 3.78 -12.03
C LYS A 77 22.24 4.76 -10.86
N TYR A 78 21.41 4.46 -9.85
CA TYR A 78 21.26 5.27 -8.64
C TYR A 78 21.91 4.62 -7.41
N GLY A 79 22.76 3.61 -7.63
CA GLY A 79 23.46 2.90 -6.55
C GLY A 79 22.57 1.96 -5.74
N ILE A 80 21.39 1.60 -6.26
CA ILE A 80 20.45 0.71 -5.61
C ILE A 80 20.58 -0.68 -6.24
N TYR A 81 21.15 -1.61 -5.49
CA TYR A 81 21.35 -2.99 -5.92
C TYR A 81 20.36 -3.88 -5.15
N VAL A 82 19.37 -4.44 -5.87
CA VAL A 82 18.34 -5.31 -5.29
C VAL A 82 18.61 -6.75 -5.72
N SER A 83 18.99 -7.58 -4.75
CA SER A 83 19.08 -9.02 -4.95
C SER A 83 17.70 -9.66 -4.80
N ASN A 84 17.35 -10.57 -5.70
CA ASN A 84 16.12 -11.37 -5.58
C ASN A 84 16.09 -12.19 -4.29
N GLU A 85 17.25 -12.58 -3.77
CA GLU A 85 17.42 -13.34 -2.53
C GLU A 85 17.04 -12.54 -1.29
N LEU A 86 17.30 -11.20 -1.32
CA LEU A 86 16.95 -10.27 -0.25
C LEU A 86 15.55 -9.68 -0.41
N SER A 87 14.86 -9.97 -1.52
CA SER A 87 13.54 -9.44 -1.78
C SER A 87 12.47 -10.14 -0.95
N TYR A 88 11.53 -9.36 -0.40
CA TYR A 88 10.38 -9.91 0.28
C TYR A 88 9.54 -10.75 -0.67
N GLN A 89 9.32 -12.02 -0.31
CA GLN A 89 8.45 -12.89 -1.09
C GLN A 89 6.98 -12.64 -0.74
N PRO A 90 6.06 -12.70 -1.74
CA PRO A 90 4.64 -12.56 -1.48
C PRO A 90 4.14 -13.65 -0.52
N TYR A 91 3.39 -13.24 0.50
CA TYR A 91 2.75 -14.19 1.40
C TYR A 91 1.70 -15.02 0.66
N LYS A 92 1.77 -16.33 0.86
CA LYS A 92 0.73 -17.24 0.39
C LYS A 92 -0.46 -17.19 1.35
N TYR A 93 -1.67 -17.13 0.82
CA TYR A 93 -2.91 -17.15 1.60
C TYR A 93 -3.97 -17.99 0.89
N TYR A 94 -5.03 -18.33 1.61
CA TYR A 94 -6.28 -18.82 1.06
C TYR A 94 -7.41 -17.91 1.51
N THR A 95 -8.56 -18.02 0.86
CA THR A 95 -9.72 -17.16 1.14
C THR A 95 -10.83 -17.99 1.76
N VAL A 96 -11.41 -17.48 2.84
CA VAL A 96 -12.59 -18.03 3.50
C VAL A 96 -13.77 -17.10 3.22
N LYS A 97 -14.88 -17.67 2.72
CA LYS A 97 -16.14 -16.94 2.52
C LYS A 97 -16.93 -16.89 3.82
N VAL A 98 -17.30 -15.69 4.25
CA VAL A 98 -18.10 -15.43 5.44
C VAL A 98 -19.41 -14.80 5.02
N ASP A 99 -20.52 -15.54 5.20
CA ASP A 99 -21.88 -15.15 4.88
C ASP A 99 -22.77 -15.00 6.14
N LYS A 100 -22.18 -15.25 7.33
CA LYS A 100 -22.83 -15.14 8.64
C LYS A 100 -22.09 -14.19 9.55
N ASP A 101 -22.78 -13.72 10.59
CA ASP A 101 -22.18 -12.84 11.59
C ASP A 101 -21.00 -13.52 12.28
N VAL A 102 -19.89 -12.77 12.42
CA VAL A 102 -18.73 -13.17 13.22
C VAL A 102 -18.75 -12.35 14.50
N LYS A 103 -18.95 -13.02 15.63
CA LYS A 103 -19.04 -12.37 16.94
C LYS A 103 -17.69 -11.86 17.44
N ASN A 104 -16.63 -12.62 17.16
CA ASN A 104 -15.29 -12.33 17.65
C ASN A 104 -14.22 -12.79 16.64
N TRP A 105 -13.45 -11.85 16.11
CA TRP A 105 -12.38 -12.16 15.18
C TRP A 105 -11.17 -12.87 15.82
N ALA A 106 -11.01 -12.80 17.14
CA ALA A 106 -9.95 -13.56 17.81
C ALA A 106 -10.29 -15.06 17.87
N GLU A 107 -11.56 -15.40 18.08
CA GLU A 107 -12.02 -16.80 18.01
C GLU A 107 -11.91 -17.34 16.58
N PHE A 108 -12.39 -16.57 15.60
CA PHE A 108 -12.26 -16.91 14.20
C PHE A 108 -10.78 -17.14 13.78
N ALA A 109 -9.85 -16.30 14.25
CA ALA A 109 -8.44 -16.46 13.97
C ALA A 109 -7.86 -17.75 14.56
N LYS A 110 -8.29 -18.12 15.79
CA LYS A 110 -7.93 -19.39 16.43
C LYS A 110 -8.42 -20.60 15.65
N GLU A 111 -9.64 -20.58 15.13
CA GLU A 111 -10.21 -21.65 14.30
C GLU A 111 -9.40 -21.92 13.05
N HIS A 112 -8.70 -20.89 12.55
CA HIS A 112 -7.82 -20.97 11.38
C HIS A 112 -6.33 -21.06 11.72
N ASP A 113 -6.00 -21.32 13.00
CA ASP A 113 -4.62 -21.49 13.50
C ASP A 113 -3.68 -20.31 13.15
N ILE A 114 -4.22 -19.09 13.24
CA ILE A 114 -3.50 -17.83 13.08
C ILE A 114 -3.73 -16.91 14.27
N THR A 115 -2.90 -15.89 14.42
CA THR A 115 -3.11 -14.86 15.43
C THR A 115 -4.11 -13.80 14.95
N TYR A 116 -4.82 -13.17 15.88
CA TYR A 116 -5.67 -12.01 15.61
C TYR A 116 -4.91 -10.90 14.85
N LYS A 117 -3.64 -10.65 15.21
CA LYS A 117 -2.79 -9.68 14.52
C LYS A 117 -2.62 -10.03 13.04
N LEU A 118 -2.28 -11.29 12.72
CA LEU A 118 -2.14 -11.74 11.34
C LEU A 118 -3.46 -11.63 10.56
N LEU A 119 -4.58 -12.01 11.15
CA LEU A 119 -5.89 -11.85 10.54
C LEU A 119 -6.13 -10.38 10.14
N LYS A 120 -5.85 -9.43 11.04
CA LYS A 120 -6.03 -8.00 10.77
C LYS A 120 -5.06 -7.44 9.73
N VAL A 121 -3.81 -7.88 9.74
CA VAL A 121 -2.78 -7.49 8.75
C VAL A 121 -3.19 -7.92 7.34
N PHE A 122 -3.69 -9.15 7.19
CA PHE A 122 -4.16 -9.65 5.89
C PHE A 122 -5.53 -9.09 5.46
N ASN A 123 -6.29 -8.58 6.42
CA ASN A 123 -7.62 -8.01 6.20
C ASN A 123 -7.76 -6.64 6.90
N PRO A 124 -7.01 -5.59 6.47
CA PRO A 124 -6.99 -4.30 7.17
C PRO A 124 -8.35 -3.58 7.16
N TRP A 125 -9.26 -3.97 6.30
CA TRP A 125 -10.63 -3.48 6.25
C TRP A 125 -11.50 -3.98 7.42
N LEU A 126 -11.09 -5.02 8.15
CA LEU A 126 -11.74 -5.50 9.36
C LEU A 126 -11.45 -4.54 10.54
N ARG A 127 -12.13 -3.41 10.61
CA ARG A 127 -11.88 -2.36 11.60
C ARG A 127 -12.42 -2.70 12.99
N SER A 128 -13.58 -3.40 13.07
CA SER A 128 -14.22 -3.82 14.31
C SER A 128 -13.71 -5.19 14.79
N ASN A 129 -14.04 -5.55 16.04
CA ASN A 129 -13.74 -6.88 16.60
C ASN A 129 -14.75 -7.96 16.19
N SER A 130 -15.80 -7.56 15.50
CA SER A 130 -16.89 -8.42 15.01
C SER A 130 -17.30 -8.00 13.61
N LEU A 131 -18.06 -8.84 12.91
CA LEU A 131 -18.71 -8.53 11.65
C LEU A 131 -20.20 -8.84 11.77
N LYS A 132 -21.02 -7.88 11.37
CA LYS A 132 -22.44 -8.12 11.07
C LYS A 132 -22.64 -8.18 9.58
N VAL A 133 -23.10 -9.32 9.09
CA VAL A 133 -23.41 -9.51 7.68
C VAL A 133 -24.75 -8.86 7.39
N LYS A 134 -24.77 -7.95 6.42
CA LYS A 134 -25.97 -7.22 6.00
C LYS A 134 -26.41 -7.68 4.61
N ASN A 135 -27.71 -7.86 4.42
CA ASN A 135 -28.32 -8.05 3.08
C ASN A 135 -27.75 -9.23 2.29
N GLY A 136 -27.41 -10.34 2.94
CA GLY A 136 -26.89 -11.52 2.25
C GLY A 136 -25.53 -11.34 1.60
N LYS A 137 -24.76 -10.31 2.00
CA LYS A 137 -23.39 -10.10 1.49
C LYS A 137 -22.48 -11.23 1.94
N VAL A 138 -21.61 -11.65 1.03
CA VAL A 138 -20.51 -12.58 1.32
C VAL A 138 -19.21 -11.79 1.39
N TYR A 139 -18.46 -11.98 2.46
CA TYR A 139 -17.16 -11.35 2.68
C TYR A 139 -16.06 -12.37 2.49
N GLU A 140 -15.01 -11.99 1.78
CA GLU A 140 -13.84 -12.83 1.57
C GLU A 140 -12.75 -12.44 2.56
N ILE A 141 -12.36 -13.39 3.41
CA ILE A 141 -11.35 -13.23 4.44
C ILE A 141 -10.07 -13.95 4.00
N LYS A 142 -8.98 -13.22 3.88
CA LYS A 142 -7.65 -13.77 3.56
C LYS A 142 -7.02 -14.38 4.80
N ILE A 143 -6.65 -15.63 4.72
CA ILE A 143 -5.98 -16.38 5.78
C ILE A 143 -4.57 -16.75 5.30
N PRO A 144 -3.50 -16.25 5.93
CA PRO A 144 -2.15 -16.58 5.52
C PRO A 144 -1.83 -18.05 5.73
N LYS A 145 -1.04 -18.64 4.81
CA LYS A 145 -0.52 -20.01 4.92
C LYS A 145 0.81 -19.99 5.66
N LYS A 146 1.01 -20.96 6.54
CA LYS A 146 2.32 -21.20 7.19
C LYS A 146 3.36 -21.70 6.15
N PRO A 147 4.65 -21.41 6.33
CA PRO A 147 5.26 -20.60 7.37
C PRO A 147 5.10 -19.09 7.12
N PHE A 148 4.88 -18.33 8.19
CA PHE A 148 4.63 -16.87 8.10
C PHE A 148 5.90 -16.02 8.03
N ASN A 149 7.05 -16.55 8.44
CA ASN A 149 8.31 -15.81 8.61
C ASN A 149 9.42 -16.33 7.68
N ILE A 150 9.10 -16.55 6.43
CA ILE A 150 10.11 -17.02 5.45
C ILE A 150 11.26 -16.01 5.32
N THR A 151 10.95 -14.72 5.42
CA THR A 151 11.92 -13.64 5.19
C THR A 151 12.91 -13.49 6.34
N HIS A 152 12.46 -13.63 7.60
CA HIS A 152 13.34 -13.45 8.75
C HIS A 152 14.41 -14.55 8.82
N GLY A 153 14.02 -15.81 8.68
CA GLY A 153 14.96 -16.93 8.65
C GLY A 153 15.91 -16.90 7.46
N HIS A 154 15.46 -16.40 6.32
CA HIS A 154 16.28 -16.28 5.13
C HIS A 154 17.33 -15.17 5.27
N ILE A 155 16.95 -14.02 5.83
CA ILE A 155 17.88 -12.92 6.11
C ILE A 155 18.90 -13.32 7.18
N MET A 156 18.49 -13.99 8.25
CA MET A 156 19.39 -14.46 9.31
C MET A 156 20.41 -15.46 8.80
N ASN A 157 20.03 -16.34 7.87
CA ASN A 157 20.97 -17.26 7.22
C ASN A 157 21.98 -16.57 6.28
N LEU A 158 21.59 -15.41 5.67
CA LEU A 158 22.44 -14.68 4.75
C LEU A 158 23.44 -13.75 5.45
N ILE A 159 23.07 -13.17 6.61
CA ILE A 159 23.93 -12.21 7.33
C ILE A 159 24.67 -12.80 8.52
N GLY A 160 24.38 -14.07 8.89
CA GLY A 160 24.94 -14.71 10.07
C GLY A 160 24.37 -14.13 11.38
N GLU A 161 24.17 -14.98 12.36
CA GLU A 161 23.58 -14.59 13.65
C GLU A 161 24.41 -13.55 14.42
N GLU A 162 25.70 -13.44 14.15
CA GLU A 162 26.63 -12.59 14.92
C GLU A 162 26.51 -11.10 14.66
N GLN A 163 25.91 -10.66 13.54
CA GLN A 163 25.84 -9.24 13.20
C GLN A 163 24.60 -8.49 13.73
N PHE A 164 23.62 -9.21 14.27
CA PHE A 164 22.37 -8.57 14.74
C PHE A 164 22.37 -8.15 16.21
N PHE A 165 23.30 -8.65 17.02
CA PHE A 165 23.33 -8.39 18.47
C PHE A 165 24.33 -7.33 18.92
N ASP A 166 25.09 -6.72 18.02
CA ASP A 166 26.13 -5.76 18.37
C ASP A 166 25.62 -4.30 18.53
N ASN A 167 24.32 -4.06 18.36
CA ASN A 167 23.73 -2.73 18.54
C ASN A 167 23.06 -2.51 19.91
N ASP A 168 22.96 -3.52 20.76
CA ASP A 168 22.41 -3.36 22.13
C ASP A 168 23.46 -2.88 23.16
N SER A 169 24.74 -2.75 22.76
CA SER A 169 25.82 -2.28 23.64
C SER A 169 25.98 -0.75 23.70
N LEU A 170 25.08 0.03 23.07
CA LEU A 170 25.15 1.50 23.05
C LEU A 170 24.15 2.22 23.95
N VAL A 171 23.48 1.51 24.85
CA VAL A 171 22.56 2.13 25.85
C VAL A 171 22.92 1.71 27.26
N GLU A 172 24.20 1.79 27.65
CA GLU A 172 24.61 1.88 29.04
C GLU A 172 25.75 2.91 29.16
N GLY A 173 25.43 4.09 29.62
CA GLY A 173 26.44 5.08 29.97
C GLY A 173 26.00 6.51 29.77
N GLY A 174 25.22 7.03 30.71
CA GLY A 174 24.87 8.46 30.76
C GLY A 174 24.04 8.87 31.96
N GLU A 175 24.45 8.46 33.17
CA GLU A 175 24.19 9.27 34.34
C GLU A 175 25.13 10.47 34.33
N ILE A 176 24.59 11.68 34.19
CA ILE A 176 24.94 12.89 34.98
C ILE A 176 23.76 13.86 34.89
#